data_0f2b284cbb662b741f8126c42f582c85
#
_entry.id   0f2b284cbb662b741f8126c42f582c85
#
_cell.length_a   1.000
_cell.length_b   1.000
_cell.length_c   1.000
_cell.angle_alpha   90.00
_cell.angle_beta   90.00
_cell.angle_gamma   90.00
#
_symmetry.space_group_name_H-M   'P 1'
#
loop_
_entity.id
_entity.type
_entity.pdbx_description
1 polymer ?
#
loop_
_entity_poly.entity_id
_entity_poly.type
_entity_poly.pdbx_seq_one_letter_code
_entity_poly.pdbx_strand_id
1 'polypeptide(L)'
;MINMIRKYAQFRALLSDMDVKTDVPLKELTSFRIGGPAAFVVRPKTESELCRALSAAEEAELPLRILGNGTNVLAPDAGFPGLVLRLDAPFFPLRIDGCTVHAAAGESLARAAHASVAAGLSGMEGLEGIPGTIGGACAMNAGAFGSEMKPILKRVRVYRGGEISDVTVRDEDLGHRRSVFAAPSAIVLRAELVLAPDDGHAAERTAEFSRRRREKQPLVLPSAGSVFKRPAGHFAGGLIEQCGLKGLRIGGAEVSEKHAGFIVNMGGATEADVRALVAEIQRRVLSDTGVQLERELKYWDEV
;
A
#
# COMPACT_ATOMS: atom_id res chain seq x y z
N MET A 1 6.45 26.30 17.88
CA MET A 1 5.03 26.64 17.57
C MET A 1 4.92 27.73 16.49
N ILE A 2 5.48 28.93 16.66
CA ILE A 2 5.39 30.05 15.68
C ILE A 2 5.90 29.67 14.29
N ASN A 3 7.02 28.95 14.18
CA ASN A 3 7.58 28.50 12.89
C ASN A 3 6.64 27.55 12.13
N MET A 4 5.96 26.64 12.83
CA MET A 4 5.00 25.70 12.23
C MET A 4 3.78 26.44 11.67
N ILE A 5 3.22 27.40 12.41
CA ILE A 5 2.08 28.22 11.95
C ILE A 5 2.44 28.97 10.67
N ARG A 6 3.66 29.53 10.59
CA ARG A 6 4.14 30.22 9.39
C ARG A 6 4.25 29.26 8.18
N LYS A 7 4.84 28.10 8.37
CA LYS A 7 4.95 27.06 7.32
C LYS A 7 3.58 26.63 6.80
N TYR A 8 2.62 26.44 7.69
CA TYR A 8 1.25 26.05 7.32
C TYR A 8 0.53 27.15 6.55
N ALA A 9 0.68 28.41 6.97
CA ALA A 9 0.10 29.55 6.24
C ALA A 9 0.72 29.70 4.84
N GLN A 10 2.04 29.58 4.73
CA GLN A 10 2.75 29.61 3.44
C GLN A 10 2.28 28.51 2.50
N PHE A 11 2.24 27.26 2.97
CA PHE A 11 1.76 26.12 2.17
C PHE A 11 0.34 26.33 1.63
N ARG A 12 -0.57 26.79 2.49
CA ARG A 12 -1.96 27.07 2.08
C ARG A 12 -2.05 28.21 1.07
N ALA A 13 -1.23 29.23 1.19
CA ALA A 13 -1.20 30.34 0.24
C ALA A 13 -0.73 29.88 -1.15
N LEU A 14 0.29 29.03 -1.22
CA LEU A 14 0.82 28.48 -2.48
C LEU A 14 -0.19 27.58 -3.22
N LEU A 15 -1.14 26.98 -2.50
CA LEU A 15 -2.15 26.07 -3.05
C LEU A 15 -3.58 26.59 -2.85
N SER A 16 -3.78 27.91 -2.84
CA SER A 16 -5.08 28.54 -2.54
C SER A 16 -6.21 28.18 -3.51
N ASP A 17 -5.87 27.74 -4.72
CA ASP A 17 -6.79 27.28 -5.78
C ASP A 17 -6.96 25.74 -5.82
N MET A 18 -6.30 25.00 -4.93
CA MET A 18 -6.42 23.55 -4.83
C MET A 18 -7.26 23.12 -3.62
N ASP A 19 -7.86 21.93 -3.71
CA ASP A 19 -8.57 21.31 -2.58
C ASP A 19 -7.57 20.76 -1.56
N VAL A 20 -7.17 21.61 -0.62
CA VAL A 20 -6.29 21.27 0.51
C VAL A 20 -7.13 21.02 1.74
N LYS A 21 -7.23 19.77 2.17
CA LYS A 21 -7.89 19.41 3.43
C LYS A 21 -6.93 19.52 4.60
N THR A 22 -7.42 19.96 5.76
CA THR A 22 -6.63 20.13 6.99
C THR A 22 -7.16 19.22 8.10
N ASP A 23 -6.26 18.84 9.00
CA ASP A 23 -6.57 18.06 10.21
C ASP A 23 -7.36 16.76 9.93
N VAL A 24 -7.05 16.10 8.80
CA VAL A 24 -7.74 14.88 8.37
C VAL A 24 -7.23 13.69 9.18
N PRO A 25 -8.11 12.95 9.90
CA PRO A 25 -7.70 11.77 10.64
C PRO A 25 -7.12 10.68 9.72
N LEU A 26 -5.88 10.25 9.94
CA LEU A 26 -5.23 9.19 9.15
C LEU A 26 -5.99 7.86 9.21
N LYS A 27 -6.73 7.61 10.31
CA LYS A 27 -7.63 6.45 10.42
C LYS A 27 -8.72 6.39 9.33
N GLU A 28 -9.06 7.52 8.72
CA GLU A 28 -10.01 7.59 7.59
C GLU A 28 -9.34 7.35 6.24
N LEU A 29 -8.00 7.40 6.21
CA LEU A 29 -7.20 7.23 5.01
C LEU A 29 -6.52 5.86 4.92
N THR A 30 -6.63 5.02 5.97
CA THR A 30 -5.99 3.71 6.07
C THR A 30 -7.00 2.60 6.31
N SER A 31 -6.75 1.42 5.73
CA SER A 31 -7.61 0.24 5.93
C SER A 31 -7.54 -0.31 7.36
N PHE A 32 -6.48 -0.02 8.10
CA PHE A 32 -6.33 -0.41 9.50
C PHE A 32 -7.19 0.43 10.45
N ARG A 33 -7.65 1.61 9.98
CA ARG A 33 -8.44 2.57 10.75
C ARG A 33 -7.77 3.02 12.05
N ILE A 34 -6.44 3.24 11.97
CA ILE A 34 -5.59 3.76 13.05
C ILE A 34 -4.91 5.02 12.55
N GLY A 35 -4.66 5.98 13.43
CA GLY A 35 -3.88 7.18 13.20
C GLY A 35 -4.61 8.49 13.47
N GLY A 36 -3.88 9.42 14.06
CA GLY A 36 -4.30 10.78 14.38
C GLY A 36 -4.35 11.69 13.15
N PRO A 37 -4.47 13.02 13.33
CA PRO A 37 -4.68 13.96 12.24
C PRO A 37 -3.41 14.17 11.39
N ALA A 38 -3.57 14.23 10.07
CA ALA A 38 -2.60 14.80 9.15
C ALA A 38 -2.84 16.32 9.02
N ALA A 39 -1.78 17.13 9.11
CA ALA A 39 -1.92 18.57 8.99
C ALA A 39 -2.53 18.98 7.66
N PHE A 40 -2.09 18.33 6.57
CA PHE A 40 -2.60 18.55 5.22
C PHE A 40 -2.78 17.25 4.46
N VAL A 41 -3.86 17.18 3.68
CA VAL A 41 -4.10 16.14 2.68
C VAL A 41 -4.45 16.80 1.36
N VAL A 42 -3.71 16.45 0.31
CA VAL A 42 -3.96 16.87 -1.07
C VAL A 42 -4.19 15.65 -1.94
N ARG A 43 -5.25 15.70 -2.77
CA ARG A 43 -5.55 14.70 -3.79
C ARG A 43 -5.39 15.35 -5.17
N PRO A 44 -4.21 15.28 -5.76
CA PRO A 44 -3.99 15.87 -7.09
C PRO A 44 -4.81 15.12 -8.13
N LYS A 45 -5.38 15.85 -9.08
CA LYS A 45 -6.16 15.32 -10.21
C LYS A 45 -5.33 15.24 -11.49
N THR A 46 -4.17 15.88 -11.52
CA THR A 46 -3.26 15.93 -12.66
C THR A 46 -1.80 15.85 -12.19
N GLU A 47 -0.89 15.53 -13.13
CA GLU A 47 0.54 15.59 -12.88
C GLU A 47 0.99 17.02 -12.51
N SER A 48 0.38 18.05 -13.11
CA SER A 48 0.66 19.45 -12.78
C SER A 48 0.28 19.80 -11.34
N GLU A 49 -0.91 19.39 -10.88
CA GLU A 49 -1.32 19.60 -9.48
C GLU A 49 -0.41 18.85 -8.51
N LEU A 50 0.02 17.63 -8.88
CA LEU A 50 0.99 16.87 -8.09
C LEU A 50 2.29 17.63 -7.94
N CYS A 51 2.90 18.09 -9.04
CA CYS A 51 4.14 18.85 -9.01
C CYS A 51 4.02 20.13 -8.17
N ARG A 52 2.90 20.86 -8.30
CA ARG A 52 2.63 22.06 -7.50
C ARG A 52 2.55 21.73 -6.01
N ALA A 53 1.85 20.67 -5.64
CA ALA A 53 1.75 20.26 -4.24
C ALA A 53 3.11 19.87 -3.64
N LEU A 54 3.95 19.17 -4.43
CA LEU A 54 5.31 18.80 -4.04
C LEU A 54 6.20 20.03 -3.86
N SER A 55 6.23 20.95 -4.86
CA SER A 55 7.01 22.19 -4.77
C SER A 55 6.56 23.06 -3.58
N ALA A 56 5.25 23.16 -3.34
CA ALA A 56 4.74 23.93 -2.21
C ALA A 56 5.13 23.31 -0.84
N ALA A 57 5.16 21.97 -0.76
CA ALA A 57 5.59 21.28 0.45
C ALA A 57 7.10 21.49 0.71
N GLU A 58 7.92 21.44 -0.35
CA GLU A 58 9.36 21.70 -0.30
C GLU A 58 9.64 23.16 0.12
N GLU A 59 8.99 24.13 -0.53
CA GLU A 59 9.15 25.56 -0.21
C GLU A 59 8.71 25.90 1.24
N ALA A 60 7.64 25.26 1.70
CA ALA A 60 7.17 25.40 3.08
C ALA A 60 7.93 24.51 4.08
N GLU A 61 8.92 23.75 3.63
CA GLU A 61 9.68 22.75 4.42
C GLU A 61 8.76 21.82 5.23
N LEU A 62 7.70 21.31 4.62
CA LEU A 62 6.78 20.36 5.24
C LEU A 62 7.25 18.93 4.99
N PRO A 63 7.20 18.06 6.00
CA PRO A 63 7.37 16.63 5.77
C PRO A 63 6.29 16.10 4.83
N LEU A 64 6.67 15.18 3.96
CA LEU A 64 5.81 14.61 2.92
C LEU A 64 5.64 13.10 3.12
N ARG A 65 4.44 12.59 2.88
CA ARG A 65 4.15 11.16 2.71
C ARG A 65 3.24 10.94 1.50
N ILE A 66 3.53 9.87 0.76
CA ILE A 66 2.71 9.45 -0.39
C ILE A 66 1.85 8.28 0.04
N LEU A 67 0.56 8.37 -0.21
CA LEU A 67 -0.39 7.34 0.21
C LEU A 67 -1.32 6.97 -0.96
N GLY A 68 -1.37 5.69 -1.31
CA GLY A 68 -2.44 5.11 -2.12
C GLY A 68 -3.67 4.81 -1.26
N ASN A 69 -4.22 3.59 -1.33
CA ASN A 69 -5.36 3.17 -0.50
C ASN A 69 -5.03 2.97 1.00
N GLY A 70 -3.78 3.14 1.42
CA GLY A 70 -3.39 3.00 2.82
C GLY A 70 -3.58 1.59 3.38
N THR A 71 -3.35 0.57 2.55
CA THR A 71 -3.66 -0.84 2.88
C THR A 71 -2.48 -1.65 3.40
N ASN A 72 -1.29 -1.03 3.53
CA ASN A 72 -0.09 -1.66 4.09
C ASN A 72 0.68 -0.72 5.01
N VAL A 73 -0.01 0.17 5.73
CA VAL A 73 0.63 1.16 6.60
C VAL A 73 -0.03 1.19 7.98
N LEU A 74 0.77 1.42 9.00
CA LEU A 74 0.35 1.76 10.36
C LEU A 74 0.64 3.23 10.59
N ALA A 75 -0.40 4.04 10.69
CA ALA A 75 -0.29 5.46 10.88
C ALA A 75 -0.19 5.83 12.39
N PRO A 76 0.55 6.90 12.74
CA PRO A 76 0.82 7.28 14.12
C PRO A 76 -0.41 7.86 14.82
N ASP A 77 -0.59 7.50 16.08
CA ASP A 77 -1.67 8.05 16.92
C ASP A 77 -1.52 9.57 17.13
N ALA A 78 -0.28 10.06 17.18
CA ALA A 78 0.02 11.49 17.31
C ALA A 78 -0.32 12.31 16.05
N GLY A 79 -0.63 11.63 14.92
CA GLY A 79 -0.84 12.26 13.63
C GLY A 79 0.45 12.60 12.89
N PHE A 80 0.33 13.38 11.81
CA PHE A 80 1.45 13.71 10.93
C PHE A 80 1.48 15.22 10.67
N PRO A 81 2.54 15.95 11.09
CA PRO A 81 2.62 17.42 10.98
C PRO A 81 3.10 17.88 9.59
N GLY A 82 2.60 17.26 8.53
CA GLY A 82 3.04 17.48 7.15
C GLY A 82 1.95 17.26 6.12
N LEU A 83 2.37 17.15 4.87
CA LEU A 83 1.51 16.85 3.72
C LEU A 83 1.42 15.34 3.49
N VAL A 84 0.20 14.84 3.45
CA VAL A 84 -0.13 13.54 2.85
C VAL A 84 -0.62 13.78 1.42
N LEU A 85 0.17 13.36 0.44
CA LEU A 85 -0.21 13.36 -0.96
C LEU A 85 -0.95 12.04 -1.26
N ARG A 86 -2.26 12.13 -1.48
CA ARG A 86 -3.12 10.97 -1.66
C ARG A 86 -3.27 10.62 -3.13
N LEU A 87 -2.73 9.49 -3.55
CA LEU A 87 -2.85 8.95 -4.91
C LEU A 87 -3.80 7.74 -4.91
N ASP A 88 -5.09 8.01 -4.72
CA ASP A 88 -6.17 7.01 -4.65
C ASP A 88 -7.23 7.20 -5.75
N ALA A 89 -6.97 8.10 -6.69
CA ALA A 89 -7.77 8.31 -7.89
C ALA A 89 -6.87 8.35 -9.13
N PRO A 90 -7.33 7.84 -10.27
CA PRO A 90 -6.53 7.84 -11.50
C PRO A 90 -6.51 9.21 -12.16
N PHE A 91 -5.33 9.63 -12.66
CA PHE A 91 -5.17 10.85 -13.48
C PHE A 91 -5.70 10.70 -14.90
N PHE A 92 -5.85 9.47 -15.38
CA PHE A 92 -6.36 9.12 -16.71
C PHE A 92 -7.04 7.75 -16.63
N PRO A 93 -7.94 7.42 -17.57
CA PRO A 93 -8.65 6.16 -17.56
C PRO A 93 -7.73 4.97 -17.81
N LEU A 94 -8.04 3.84 -17.18
CA LEU A 94 -7.44 2.56 -17.48
C LEU A 94 -7.64 2.22 -18.97
N ARG A 95 -6.56 1.88 -19.67
CA ARG A 95 -6.59 1.49 -21.08
C ARG A 95 -5.86 0.17 -21.28
N ILE A 96 -6.43 -0.68 -22.12
CA ILE A 96 -5.84 -1.93 -22.57
C ILE A 96 -5.64 -1.84 -24.08
N ASP A 97 -4.41 -2.12 -24.53
CA ASP A 97 -4.00 -2.06 -25.93
C ASP A 97 -3.24 -3.34 -26.26
N GLY A 98 -3.88 -4.26 -26.97
CA GLY A 98 -3.38 -5.62 -27.12
C GLY A 98 -3.15 -6.29 -25.78
N CYS A 99 -1.90 -6.69 -25.51
CA CYS A 99 -1.50 -7.27 -24.22
C CYS A 99 -0.97 -6.25 -23.20
N THR A 100 -1.02 -4.95 -23.51
CA THR A 100 -0.47 -3.90 -22.65
C THR A 100 -1.58 -3.19 -21.89
N VAL A 101 -1.46 -3.16 -20.58
CA VAL A 101 -2.35 -2.42 -19.65
C VAL A 101 -1.65 -1.13 -19.22
N HIS A 102 -2.27 0.01 -19.52
CA HIS A 102 -1.83 1.34 -19.08
C HIS A 102 -2.70 1.79 -17.92
N ALA A 103 -2.12 1.91 -16.73
CA ALA A 103 -2.85 2.24 -15.51
C ALA A 103 -2.19 3.42 -14.77
N ALA A 104 -3.01 4.38 -14.32
CA ALA A 104 -2.55 5.43 -13.42
C ALA A 104 -2.18 4.85 -12.05
N ALA A 105 -1.26 5.50 -11.32
CA ALA A 105 -0.85 5.04 -9.99
C ALA A 105 -2.00 4.94 -8.99
N GLY A 106 -2.99 5.85 -9.08
CA GLY A 106 -4.18 5.84 -8.24
C GLY A 106 -5.27 4.86 -8.68
N GLU A 107 -5.07 4.14 -9.80
CA GLU A 107 -6.01 3.11 -10.25
C GLU A 107 -6.05 1.93 -9.27
N SER A 108 -7.25 1.38 -9.04
CA SER A 108 -7.42 0.18 -8.24
C SER A 108 -6.75 -1.03 -8.89
N LEU A 109 -5.87 -1.71 -8.14
CA LEU A 109 -5.22 -2.93 -8.60
C LEU A 109 -6.24 -4.03 -8.95
N ALA A 110 -7.27 -4.18 -8.11
CA ALA A 110 -8.37 -5.12 -8.35
C ALA A 110 -9.14 -4.79 -9.65
N ARG A 111 -9.46 -3.50 -9.89
CA ARG A 111 -10.16 -3.09 -11.11
C ARG A 111 -9.31 -3.33 -12.36
N ALA A 112 -7.99 -3.04 -12.30
CA ALA A 112 -7.09 -3.31 -13.40
C ALA A 112 -7.00 -4.82 -13.70
N ALA A 113 -6.93 -5.67 -12.66
CA ALA A 113 -6.90 -7.12 -12.81
C ALA A 113 -8.22 -7.66 -13.43
N HIS A 114 -9.38 -7.20 -12.94
CA HIS A 114 -10.67 -7.59 -13.52
C HIS A 114 -10.81 -7.17 -14.99
N ALA A 115 -10.41 -5.93 -15.32
CA ALA A 115 -10.46 -5.44 -16.70
C ALA A 115 -9.54 -6.25 -17.62
N SER A 116 -8.35 -6.66 -17.13
CA SER A 116 -7.41 -7.49 -17.89
C SER A 116 -8.00 -8.86 -18.22
N VAL A 117 -8.59 -9.53 -17.22
CA VAL A 117 -9.25 -10.84 -17.42
C VAL A 117 -10.44 -10.70 -18.37
N ALA A 118 -11.25 -9.66 -18.23
CA ALA A 118 -12.37 -9.39 -19.13
C ALA A 118 -11.93 -9.10 -20.58
N ALA A 119 -10.70 -8.61 -20.76
CA ALA A 119 -10.08 -8.41 -22.08
C ALA A 119 -9.38 -9.66 -22.63
N GLY A 120 -9.51 -10.82 -21.99
CA GLY A 120 -8.87 -12.07 -22.41
C GLY A 120 -7.37 -12.11 -22.14
N LEU A 121 -6.93 -11.49 -21.05
CA LEU A 121 -5.52 -11.46 -20.64
C LEU A 121 -5.30 -12.19 -19.32
N SER A 122 -4.09 -12.77 -19.18
CA SER A 122 -3.63 -13.55 -18.03
C SER A 122 -2.37 -12.93 -17.42
N GLY A 123 -2.19 -13.09 -16.10
CA GLY A 123 -1.02 -12.65 -15.33
C GLY A 123 -1.35 -11.79 -14.11
N MET A 124 -2.58 -11.27 -13.99
CA MET A 124 -3.02 -10.47 -12.85
C MET A 124 -4.06 -11.16 -11.96
N GLU A 125 -4.42 -12.40 -12.20
CA GLU A 125 -5.54 -13.11 -11.53
C GLU A 125 -5.36 -13.13 -10.00
N GLY A 126 -4.14 -13.40 -9.53
CA GLY A 126 -3.85 -13.44 -8.10
C GLY A 126 -3.80 -12.05 -7.43
N LEU A 127 -3.69 -10.97 -8.23
CA LEU A 127 -3.63 -9.59 -7.73
C LEU A 127 -5.01 -8.99 -7.49
N GLU A 128 -6.07 -9.56 -8.06
CA GLU A 128 -7.45 -9.06 -8.04
C GLU A 128 -7.95 -8.74 -6.63
N GLY A 129 -7.66 -9.58 -5.66
CA GLY A 129 -8.13 -9.36 -4.29
C GLY A 129 -7.22 -8.50 -3.42
N ILE A 130 -6.17 -7.88 -3.93
CA ILE A 130 -5.32 -6.95 -3.18
C ILE A 130 -5.97 -5.56 -3.21
N PRO A 131 -6.33 -4.97 -2.05
CA PRO A 131 -7.11 -3.72 -1.98
C PRO A 131 -6.27 -2.45 -2.20
N GLY A 132 -5.13 -2.56 -2.89
CA GLY A 132 -4.19 -1.48 -3.16
C GLY A 132 -4.47 -0.71 -4.44
N THR A 133 -3.60 0.27 -4.70
CA THR A 133 -3.50 0.98 -5.97
C THR A 133 -2.34 0.43 -6.80
N ILE A 134 -2.33 0.70 -8.11
CA ILE A 134 -1.23 0.35 -9.01
C ILE A 134 0.10 0.93 -8.52
N GLY A 135 0.14 2.20 -8.09
CA GLY A 135 1.36 2.82 -7.55
C GLY A 135 1.86 2.11 -6.29
N GLY A 136 0.96 1.78 -5.36
CA GLY A 136 1.30 0.99 -4.17
C GLY A 136 1.78 -0.42 -4.52
N ALA A 137 1.18 -1.05 -5.53
CA ALA A 137 1.59 -2.36 -6.02
C ALA A 137 3.01 -2.33 -6.64
N CYS A 138 3.34 -1.29 -7.43
CA CYS A 138 4.70 -1.08 -7.96
C CYS A 138 5.72 -0.88 -6.83
N ALA A 139 5.39 -0.05 -5.83
CA ALA A 139 6.28 0.23 -4.69
C ALA A 139 6.55 -1.02 -3.85
N MET A 140 5.57 -1.88 -3.66
CA MET A 140 5.68 -3.09 -2.84
C MET A 140 6.07 -4.34 -3.63
N ASN A 141 6.21 -4.27 -4.96
CA ASN A 141 6.23 -5.47 -5.81
C ASN A 141 5.13 -6.45 -5.35
N ALA A 142 3.88 -5.97 -5.39
CA ALA A 142 2.75 -6.70 -4.82
C ALA A 142 2.57 -8.06 -5.51
N GLY A 143 2.24 -9.08 -4.74
CA GLY A 143 2.01 -10.42 -5.27
C GLY A 143 1.18 -11.29 -4.33
N ALA A 144 0.38 -12.16 -4.93
CA ALA A 144 -0.40 -13.19 -4.25
C ALA A 144 -0.75 -14.31 -5.22
N PHE A 145 -0.94 -15.52 -4.71
CA PHE A 145 -1.37 -16.71 -5.48
C PHE A 145 -0.54 -16.99 -6.74
N GLY A 146 0.76 -16.70 -6.71
CA GLY A 146 1.65 -16.90 -7.85
C GLY A 146 1.72 -15.74 -8.85
N SER A 147 0.82 -14.78 -8.80
CA SER A 147 0.94 -13.53 -9.56
C SER A 147 1.76 -12.49 -8.79
N GLU A 148 2.58 -11.72 -9.49
CA GLU A 148 3.43 -10.67 -8.91
C GLU A 148 3.60 -9.52 -9.92
N MET A 149 3.86 -8.31 -9.45
CA MET A 149 4.09 -7.15 -10.33
C MET A 149 5.35 -7.31 -11.19
N LYS A 150 6.43 -7.86 -10.64
CA LYS A 150 7.75 -7.96 -11.29
C LYS A 150 7.71 -8.52 -12.72
N PRO A 151 7.12 -9.67 -13.02
CA PRO A 151 7.15 -10.22 -14.38
C PRO A 151 6.35 -9.40 -15.40
N ILE A 152 5.35 -8.65 -14.94
CA ILE A 152 4.41 -7.92 -15.82
C ILE A 152 4.72 -6.43 -15.94
N LEU A 153 5.39 -5.81 -14.95
CA LEU A 153 5.71 -4.38 -14.95
C LEU A 153 6.88 -4.09 -15.90
N LYS A 154 6.64 -3.33 -16.97
CA LYS A 154 7.65 -3.07 -18.01
C LYS A 154 8.13 -1.62 -18.05
N ARG A 155 7.25 -0.68 -17.77
CA ARG A 155 7.59 0.74 -17.74
C ARG A 155 6.82 1.45 -16.63
N VAL A 156 7.45 2.44 -16.05
CA VAL A 156 6.86 3.30 -15.00
C VAL A 156 7.13 4.75 -15.35
N ARG A 157 6.09 5.57 -15.37
CA ARG A 157 6.24 7.01 -15.33
C ARG A 157 6.38 7.45 -13.89
N VAL A 158 7.48 8.11 -13.56
CA VAL A 158 7.86 8.42 -12.18
C VAL A 158 8.25 9.90 -12.05
N TYR A 159 7.80 10.54 -10.98
CA TYR A 159 8.36 11.79 -10.50
C TYR A 159 9.54 11.49 -9.59
N ARG A 160 10.69 12.08 -9.85
CA ARG A 160 11.90 11.92 -9.05
C ARG A 160 12.74 13.20 -9.10
N GLY A 161 13.02 13.80 -7.92
CA GLY A 161 13.92 14.96 -7.82
C GLY A 161 13.50 16.17 -8.64
N GLY A 162 12.21 16.47 -8.73
CA GLY A 162 11.68 17.61 -9.51
C GLY A 162 11.27 17.28 -10.94
N GLU A 163 11.64 16.10 -11.46
CA GLU A 163 11.42 15.73 -12.86
C GLU A 163 10.47 14.54 -12.99
N ILE A 164 9.70 14.54 -14.08
CA ILE A 164 8.87 13.40 -14.50
C ILE A 164 9.55 12.73 -15.69
N SER A 165 9.79 11.42 -15.57
CA SER A 165 10.39 10.61 -16.62
C SER A 165 9.74 9.25 -16.76
N ASP A 166 9.85 8.64 -17.94
CA ASP A 166 9.45 7.27 -18.19
C ASP A 166 10.66 6.35 -18.03
N VAL A 167 10.57 5.36 -17.12
CA VAL A 167 11.66 4.45 -16.78
C VAL A 167 11.28 3.04 -17.23
N THR A 168 12.15 2.41 -18.01
CA THR A 168 12.04 0.98 -18.32
C THR A 168 12.47 0.18 -17.09
N VAL A 169 11.63 -0.72 -16.66
CA VAL A 169 11.86 -1.56 -15.48
C VAL A 169 12.79 -2.71 -15.82
N ARG A 170 13.81 -2.91 -15.00
CA ARG A 170 14.78 -3.99 -15.10
C ARG A 170 14.53 -5.03 -14.02
N ASP A 171 15.07 -6.22 -14.21
CA ASP A 171 14.84 -7.37 -13.31
C ASP A 171 15.37 -7.10 -11.87
N GLU A 172 16.47 -6.37 -11.75
CA GLU A 172 17.06 -5.97 -10.46
C GLU A 172 16.28 -4.89 -9.71
N ASP A 173 15.39 -4.15 -10.40
CA ASP A 173 14.61 -3.06 -9.81
C ASP A 173 13.55 -3.56 -8.82
N LEU A 174 13.11 -4.84 -8.97
CA LEU A 174 12.12 -5.46 -8.09
C LEU A 174 12.61 -6.78 -7.49
N GLY A 175 12.34 -6.97 -6.21
CA GLY A 175 12.59 -8.20 -5.46
C GLY A 175 11.41 -8.54 -4.56
N HIS A 176 11.53 -9.63 -3.78
CA HIS A 176 10.45 -10.03 -2.87
C HIS A 176 10.10 -8.91 -1.88
N ARG A 177 8.91 -8.34 -2.01
CA ARG A 177 8.43 -7.18 -1.24
C ARG A 177 9.41 -5.99 -1.23
N ARG A 178 10.12 -5.80 -2.32
CA ARG A 178 11.09 -4.73 -2.51
C ARG A 178 11.01 -4.17 -3.92
N SER A 179 11.13 -2.84 -4.03
CA SER A 179 11.15 -2.13 -5.31
C SER A 179 11.96 -0.85 -5.17
N VAL A 180 12.66 -0.44 -6.24
CA VAL A 180 13.29 0.89 -6.32
C VAL A 180 12.27 2.03 -6.34
N PHE A 181 10.99 1.71 -6.61
CA PHE A 181 9.87 2.64 -6.60
C PHE A 181 9.26 2.83 -5.20
N ALA A 182 9.79 2.15 -4.17
CA ALA A 182 9.42 2.39 -2.76
C ALA A 182 10.24 3.51 -2.12
N ALA A 183 11.25 4.04 -2.81
CA ALA A 183 12.06 5.15 -2.29
C ALA A 183 11.18 6.40 -2.09
N PRO A 184 11.33 7.14 -0.97
CA PRO A 184 10.52 8.34 -0.71
C PRO A 184 10.64 9.41 -1.81
N SER A 185 11.74 9.40 -2.55
CA SER A 185 12.01 10.30 -3.68
C SER A 185 11.39 9.85 -4.99
N ALA A 186 10.78 8.67 -5.08
CA ALA A 186 10.23 8.12 -6.32
C ALA A 186 8.71 7.98 -6.22
N ILE A 187 7.96 8.84 -6.92
CA ILE A 187 6.50 8.80 -6.92
C ILE A 187 6.03 8.23 -8.24
N VAL A 188 5.43 7.04 -8.20
CA VAL A 188 4.84 6.40 -9.38
C VAL A 188 3.60 7.18 -9.80
N LEU A 189 3.51 7.51 -11.09
CA LEU A 189 2.39 8.23 -11.70
C LEU A 189 1.58 7.33 -12.63
N ARG A 190 2.26 6.46 -13.38
CA ARG A 190 1.67 5.50 -14.32
C ARG A 190 2.51 4.24 -14.41
N ALA A 191 1.86 3.11 -14.65
CA ALA A 191 2.51 1.85 -14.97
C ALA A 191 2.04 1.30 -16.32
N GLU A 192 2.94 0.67 -17.05
CA GLU A 192 2.65 -0.18 -18.21
C GLU A 192 2.94 -1.63 -17.82
N LEU A 193 1.89 -2.45 -17.87
CA LEU A 193 1.94 -3.86 -17.55
C LEU A 193 1.76 -4.64 -18.84
N VAL A 194 2.67 -5.57 -19.14
CA VAL A 194 2.54 -6.46 -20.30
C VAL A 194 2.14 -7.84 -19.80
N LEU A 195 0.99 -8.28 -20.27
CA LEU A 195 0.34 -9.52 -19.88
C LEU A 195 0.43 -10.55 -21.02
N ALA A 196 0.07 -11.79 -20.72
CA ALA A 196 -0.07 -12.83 -21.73
C ALA A 196 -1.54 -12.93 -22.20
N PRO A 197 -1.81 -13.42 -23.43
CA PRO A 197 -3.14 -13.87 -23.80
C PRO A 197 -3.65 -14.94 -22.81
N ASP A 198 -4.96 -14.91 -22.52
CA ASP A 198 -5.59 -15.91 -21.66
C ASP A 198 -5.52 -17.31 -22.31
N ASP A 199 -5.20 -18.29 -21.50
CA ASP A 199 -5.24 -19.72 -21.84
C ASP A 199 -6.66 -20.34 -21.78
N GLY A 200 -7.68 -19.50 -21.60
CA GLY A 200 -9.08 -19.89 -21.42
C GLY A 200 -9.50 -20.12 -19.96
N HIS A 201 -8.59 -19.95 -18.99
CA HIS A 201 -8.83 -20.25 -17.58
C HIS A 201 -8.60 -19.08 -16.62
N ALA A 202 -8.27 -17.88 -17.10
CA ALA A 202 -8.00 -16.73 -16.24
C ALA A 202 -9.18 -16.36 -15.35
N ALA A 203 -10.41 -16.41 -15.89
CA ALA A 203 -11.63 -16.12 -15.13
C ALA A 203 -11.87 -17.15 -14.01
N GLU A 204 -11.64 -18.45 -14.28
CA GLU A 204 -11.76 -19.52 -13.29
C GLU A 204 -10.73 -19.36 -12.17
N ARG A 205 -9.46 -19.09 -12.53
CA ARG A 205 -8.38 -18.82 -11.56
C ARG A 205 -8.72 -17.63 -10.68
N THR A 206 -9.20 -16.53 -11.26
CA THR A 206 -9.61 -15.33 -10.53
C THR A 206 -10.73 -15.63 -9.54
N ALA A 207 -11.76 -16.34 -9.95
CA ALA A 207 -12.87 -16.74 -9.09
C ALA A 207 -12.40 -17.62 -7.92
N GLU A 208 -11.53 -18.58 -8.19
CA GLU A 208 -10.96 -19.48 -7.16
C GLU A 208 -10.08 -18.69 -6.15
N PHE A 209 -9.21 -17.77 -6.61
CA PHE A 209 -8.39 -16.97 -5.71
C PHE A 209 -9.24 -16.03 -4.84
N SER A 210 -10.28 -15.42 -5.43
CA SER A 210 -11.26 -14.62 -4.69
C SER A 210 -12.00 -15.45 -3.65
N ARG A 211 -12.42 -16.67 -3.97
CA ARG A 211 -13.06 -17.60 -3.03
C ARG A 211 -12.13 -17.92 -1.87
N ARG A 212 -10.89 -18.37 -2.15
CA ARG A 212 -9.88 -18.68 -1.10
C ARG A 212 -9.61 -17.50 -0.20
N ARG A 213 -9.56 -16.27 -0.76
CA ARG A 213 -9.33 -15.06 0.02
C ARG A 213 -10.48 -14.80 0.98
N ARG A 214 -11.73 -14.86 0.51
CA ARG A 214 -12.93 -14.70 1.37
C ARG A 214 -13.00 -15.75 2.49
N GLU A 215 -12.63 -16.98 2.18
CA GLU A 215 -12.65 -18.08 3.16
C GLU A 215 -11.56 -17.92 4.22
N LYS A 216 -10.36 -17.50 3.84
CA LYS A 216 -9.18 -17.55 4.71
C LYS A 216 -8.79 -16.23 5.36
N GLN A 217 -9.19 -15.07 4.82
CA GLN A 217 -8.76 -13.76 5.33
C GLN A 217 -9.88 -13.05 6.11
N PRO A 218 -9.53 -12.22 7.12
CA PRO A 218 -10.48 -11.50 7.96
C PRO A 218 -10.97 -10.20 7.29
N LEU A 219 -11.59 -10.29 6.09
CA LEU A 219 -11.93 -9.15 5.23
C LEU A 219 -12.97 -8.19 5.83
N VAL A 220 -13.70 -8.62 6.86
CA VAL A 220 -14.74 -7.80 7.52
C VAL A 220 -14.20 -6.90 8.63
N LEU A 221 -12.97 -7.16 9.08
CA LEU A 221 -12.31 -6.38 10.13
C LEU A 221 -11.24 -5.47 9.55
N PRO A 222 -11.07 -4.24 10.08
CA PRO A 222 -10.00 -3.36 9.65
C PRO A 222 -8.63 -3.99 9.92
N SER A 223 -7.77 -3.98 8.90
CA SER A 223 -6.39 -4.50 8.97
C SER A 223 -5.54 -3.88 7.86
N ALA A 224 -4.24 -4.10 7.89
CA ALA A 224 -3.31 -3.68 6.84
C ALA A 224 -2.71 -4.90 6.08
N GLY A 225 -3.51 -5.96 5.89
CA GLY A 225 -3.04 -7.17 5.23
C GLY A 225 -2.16 -8.05 6.13
N SER A 226 -1.32 -8.87 5.49
CA SER A 226 -0.34 -9.69 6.23
C SER A 226 0.73 -8.82 6.86
N VAL A 227 0.96 -9.03 8.16
CA VAL A 227 1.89 -8.18 8.94
C VAL A 227 3.35 -8.56 8.69
N PHE A 228 3.62 -9.83 8.39
CA PHE A 228 4.97 -10.36 8.22
C PHE A 228 5.20 -10.91 6.82
N LYS A 229 6.41 -10.72 6.31
CA LYS A 229 6.90 -11.37 5.10
C LYS A 229 6.93 -12.88 5.28
N ARG A 230 6.86 -13.60 4.18
CA ARG A 230 7.01 -15.05 4.19
C ARG A 230 8.47 -15.42 4.50
N PRO A 231 8.78 -16.13 5.62
CA PRO A 231 10.11 -16.60 5.90
C PRO A 231 10.53 -17.72 4.92
N ALA A 232 11.84 -17.87 4.72
CA ALA A 232 12.37 -18.95 3.87
C ALA A 232 11.93 -20.33 4.39
N GLY A 233 11.32 -21.12 3.52
CA GLY A 233 10.83 -22.46 3.86
C GLY A 233 9.57 -22.53 4.73
N HIS A 234 9.01 -21.40 5.17
CA HIS A 234 7.88 -21.37 6.10
C HIS A 234 6.77 -20.43 5.61
N PHE A 235 5.65 -20.44 6.34
CA PHE A 235 4.57 -19.45 6.23
C PHE A 235 4.46 -18.72 7.56
N ALA A 236 4.57 -17.39 7.57
CA ALA A 236 4.49 -16.60 8.81
C ALA A 236 3.21 -16.89 9.60
N GLY A 237 2.04 -16.92 8.94
CA GLY A 237 0.77 -17.27 9.59
C GLY A 237 0.78 -18.67 10.20
N GLY A 238 1.42 -19.66 9.55
CA GLY A 238 1.55 -21.03 10.06
C GLY A 238 2.41 -21.10 11.34
N LEU A 239 3.55 -20.38 11.37
CA LEU A 239 4.38 -20.31 12.56
C LEU A 239 3.68 -19.62 13.73
N ILE A 240 2.96 -18.53 13.47
CA ILE A 240 2.18 -17.80 14.48
C ILE A 240 1.05 -18.69 15.06
N GLU A 241 0.36 -19.46 14.20
CA GLU A 241 -0.67 -20.42 14.62
C GLU A 241 -0.08 -21.58 15.41
N GLN A 242 1.08 -22.13 14.98
CA GLN A 242 1.81 -23.19 15.71
C GLN A 242 2.21 -22.75 17.13
N CYS A 243 2.55 -21.49 17.33
CA CYS A 243 2.83 -20.90 18.64
C CYS A 243 1.58 -20.58 19.47
N GLY A 244 0.37 -20.92 18.99
CA GLY A 244 -0.89 -20.71 19.72
C GLY A 244 -1.28 -19.22 19.86
N LEU A 245 -0.87 -18.35 18.90
CA LEU A 245 -1.03 -16.90 19.05
C LEU A 245 -2.31 -16.35 18.41
N LYS A 246 -3.17 -17.17 17.79
CA LYS A 246 -4.51 -16.72 17.34
C LYS A 246 -5.29 -16.16 18.52
N GLY A 247 -5.99 -15.05 18.33
CA GLY A 247 -6.75 -14.36 19.38
C GLY A 247 -5.89 -13.61 20.41
N LEU A 248 -4.55 -13.70 20.34
CA LEU A 248 -3.69 -12.87 21.21
C LEU A 248 -4.00 -11.40 20.99
N ARG A 249 -4.36 -10.70 22.07
CA ARG A 249 -4.81 -9.32 22.03
C ARG A 249 -3.97 -8.41 22.91
N ILE A 250 -3.66 -7.23 22.42
CA ILE A 250 -3.08 -6.12 23.19
C ILE A 250 -3.90 -4.87 22.86
N GLY A 251 -4.53 -4.30 23.88
CA GLY A 251 -5.46 -3.18 23.71
C GLY A 251 -6.59 -3.51 22.72
N GLY A 252 -6.69 -2.71 21.64
CA GLY A 252 -7.66 -2.92 20.56
C GLY A 252 -7.15 -3.78 19.41
N ALA A 253 -5.87 -4.16 19.39
CA ALA A 253 -5.26 -4.97 18.33
C ALA A 253 -5.27 -6.46 18.68
N GLU A 254 -5.61 -7.33 17.71
CA GLU A 254 -5.74 -8.78 17.91
C GLU A 254 -5.16 -9.57 16.74
N VAL A 255 -4.46 -10.67 17.01
CA VAL A 255 -4.10 -11.65 15.99
C VAL A 255 -5.37 -12.34 15.51
N SER A 256 -5.69 -12.23 14.23
CA SER A 256 -6.93 -12.75 13.68
C SER A 256 -7.08 -14.27 13.90
N GLU A 257 -8.21 -14.67 14.44
CA GLU A 257 -8.60 -16.08 14.57
C GLU A 257 -8.71 -16.77 13.20
N LYS A 258 -9.10 -16.01 12.17
CA LYS A 258 -9.30 -16.54 10.83
C LYS A 258 -7.99 -16.75 10.08
N HIS A 259 -6.99 -15.87 10.27
CA HIS A 259 -5.68 -15.93 9.62
C HIS A 259 -4.60 -15.31 10.50
N ALA A 260 -3.77 -16.14 11.12
CA ALA A 260 -2.79 -15.70 12.12
C ALA A 260 -1.70 -14.73 11.58
N GLY A 261 -1.53 -14.62 10.25
CA GLY A 261 -0.65 -13.62 9.63
C GLY A 261 -1.21 -12.20 9.63
N PHE A 262 -2.48 -12.00 10.04
CA PHE A 262 -3.17 -10.71 10.11
C PHE A 262 -3.32 -10.24 11.55
N ILE A 263 -3.06 -8.96 11.77
CA ILE A 263 -3.52 -8.25 12.97
C ILE A 263 -4.74 -7.44 12.55
N VAL A 264 -5.81 -7.52 13.34
CA VAL A 264 -7.09 -6.83 13.12
C VAL A 264 -7.34 -5.80 14.20
N ASN A 265 -8.01 -4.71 13.84
CA ASN A 265 -8.50 -3.71 14.77
C ASN A 265 -9.91 -4.11 15.23
N MET A 266 -10.02 -4.54 16.47
CA MET A 266 -11.28 -4.97 17.10
C MET A 266 -12.15 -3.79 17.59
N GLY A 267 -11.70 -2.57 17.31
CA GLY A 267 -12.28 -1.31 17.76
C GLY A 267 -11.37 -0.58 18.72
N GLY A 268 -11.01 0.66 18.38
CA GLY A 268 -10.17 1.52 19.22
C GLY A 268 -8.71 1.09 19.33
N ALA A 269 -8.19 0.24 18.42
CA ALA A 269 -6.77 -0.10 18.39
C ALA A 269 -5.92 1.14 18.13
N THR A 270 -4.81 1.24 18.84
CA THR A 270 -3.80 2.28 18.69
C THR A 270 -2.58 1.78 17.94
N GLU A 271 -1.75 2.70 17.43
CA GLU A 271 -0.42 2.36 16.89
C GLU A 271 0.42 1.61 17.93
N ALA A 272 0.38 2.06 19.18
CA ALA A 272 1.12 1.44 20.28
C ALA A 272 0.68 -0.01 20.52
N ASP A 273 -0.62 -0.31 20.47
CA ASP A 273 -1.15 -1.67 20.62
C ASP A 273 -0.61 -2.60 19.53
N VAL A 274 -0.64 -2.13 18.26
CA VAL A 274 -0.17 -2.93 17.12
C VAL A 274 1.34 -3.15 17.21
N ARG A 275 2.13 -2.12 17.52
CA ARG A 275 3.60 -2.25 17.70
C ARG A 275 3.94 -3.25 18.79
N ALA A 276 3.26 -3.18 19.94
CA ALA A 276 3.46 -4.11 21.05
C ALA A 276 3.08 -5.55 20.66
N LEU A 277 1.96 -5.74 19.95
CA LEU A 277 1.53 -7.05 19.50
C LEU A 277 2.48 -7.65 18.45
N VAL A 278 2.99 -6.84 17.50
CA VAL A 278 4.01 -7.26 16.53
C VAL A 278 5.28 -7.72 17.24
N ALA A 279 5.78 -6.95 18.21
CA ALA A 279 6.99 -7.31 18.98
C ALA A 279 6.79 -8.60 19.78
N GLU A 280 5.63 -8.79 20.40
CA GLU A 280 5.34 -10.01 21.15
C GLU A 280 5.24 -11.25 20.25
N ILE A 281 4.61 -11.12 19.06
CA ILE A 281 4.58 -12.20 18.07
C ILE A 281 6.01 -12.57 17.63
N GLN A 282 6.84 -11.58 17.28
CA GLN A 282 8.22 -11.82 16.87
C GLN A 282 9.03 -12.53 17.95
N ARG A 283 8.90 -12.08 19.20
CA ARG A 283 9.56 -12.67 20.35
C ARG A 283 9.17 -14.14 20.58
N ARG A 284 7.86 -14.44 20.56
CA ARG A 284 7.38 -15.81 20.80
C ARG A 284 7.74 -16.74 19.66
N VAL A 285 7.50 -16.34 18.42
CA VAL A 285 7.83 -17.18 17.26
C VAL A 285 9.34 -17.48 17.22
N LEU A 286 10.21 -16.48 17.49
CA LEU A 286 11.65 -16.71 17.56
C LEU A 286 12.01 -17.68 18.69
N SER A 287 11.43 -17.52 19.90
CA SER A 287 11.67 -18.40 21.04
C SER A 287 11.25 -19.85 20.76
N ASP A 288 10.09 -20.05 20.16
CA ASP A 288 9.47 -21.38 20.06
C ASP A 288 9.91 -22.13 18.79
N THR A 289 10.33 -21.41 17.74
CA THR A 289 10.62 -22.04 16.43
C THR A 289 12.02 -21.74 15.90
N GLY A 290 12.76 -20.80 16.50
CA GLY A 290 14.05 -20.31 16.00
C GLY A 290 13.96 -19.43 14.76
N VAL A 291 12.76 -19.14 14.24
CA VAL A 291 12.55 -18.36 13.02
C VAL A 291 12.29 -16.89 13.35
N GLN A 292 13.14 -16.00 12.83
CA GLN A 292 12.95 -14.56 12.93
C GLN A 292 11.91 -14.09 11.90
N LEU A 293 10.78 -13.54 12.35
CA LEU A 293 9.80 -12.91 11.48
C LEU A 293 10.23 -11.50 11.07
N GLU A 294 10.24 -11.24 9.76
CA GLU A 294 10.47 -9.90 9.20
C GLU A 294 9.12 -9.23 8.91
N ARG A 295 8.96 -7.98 9.33
CA ARG A 295 7.73 -7.23 9.12
C ARG A 295 7.55 -6.81 7.64
N GLU A 296 6.35 -6.97 7.10
CA GLU A 296 5.91 -6.44 5.80
C GLU A 296 5.14 -5.13 5.97
N LEU A 297 4.32 -5.03 7.03
CA LEU A 297 3.59 -3.82 7.40
C LEU A 297 4.56 -2.65 7.56
N LYS A 298 4.30 -1.53 6.88
CA LYS A 298 5.10 -0.32 6.98
C LYS A 298 4.63 0.55 8.13
N TYR A 299 5.56 0.94 9.00
CA TYR A 299 5.28 2.00 9.96
C TYR A 299 5.45 3.36 9.28
N TRP A 300 4.66 4.32 9.70
CA TRP A 300 4.60 5.65 9.06
C TRP A 300 5.93 6.41 9.09
N ASP A 301 6.71 6.22 10.12
CA ASP A 301 8.05 6.80 10.28
C ASP A 301 9.10 6.22 9.33
N GLU A 302 8.79 5.08 8.69
CA GLU A 302 9.68 4.37 7.76
C GLU A 302 9.29 4.54 6.28
N VAL A 303 8.26 5.36 5.97
CA VAL A 303 7.70 5.50 4.60
C VAL A 303 8.13 6.83 3.97
#